data_57c41924f24a09c7d7fc10c3952cf76a
#
_entry.id   57c41924f24a09c7d7fc10c3952cf76a
#
_cell.length_a   1.000
_cell.length_b   1.000
_cell.length_c   1.000
_cell.angle_alpha   90.00
_cell.angle_beta   90.00
_cell.angle_gamma   90.00
#
_symmetry.space_group_name_H-M   'P 1'
#
loop_
_entity.id
_entity.type
_entity.pdbx_description
1 polymer ?
#
loop_
_entity_poly.entity_id
_entity_poly.type
_entity_poly.pdbx_seq_one_letter_code
_entity_poly.pdbx_strand_id
1 'polypeptide(L)'
;MENKPLMPLATAVWLVDNTSLSFAQISQFCQLHELEIQSIADGEEAYNMKGLNPIASGQLTKDEIKRCEDDSNAELTLQTHKSQKIHIRSNTKKYLPLSVRSERPKAIAWLVREYGKILTDIQIAKLTSSTNPTVANIRAGN
;
A
#
# COMPACT_ATOMS: atom_id res chain seq x y z
N MET A 1 10.37 -14.34 -9.51
CA MET A 1 9.15 -13.60 -9.09
C MET A 1 8.16 -13.70 -10.24
N GLU A 2 7.04 -14.26 -9.99
CA GLU A 2 6.01 -14.42 -11.01
C GLU A 2 5.50 -13.04 -11.42
N ASN A 3 5.72 -12.68 -12.66
CA ASN A 3 5.30 -11.41 -13.26
C ASN A 3 3.82 -11.51 -13.68
N LYS A 4 2.96 -11.86 -12.73
CA LYS A 4 1.56 -12.12 -12.92
C LYS A 4 0.72 -10.93 -12.45
N PRO A 5 -0.30 -10.49 -13.21
CA PRO A 5 -1.17 -9.41 -12.77
C PRO A 5 -2.02 -9.83 -11.56
N LEU A 6 -2.47 -8.85 -10.81
CA LEU A 6 -3.48 -9.06 -9.78
C LEU A 6 -4.79 -9.50 -10.43
N MET A 7 -5.41 -10.54 -9.90
CA MET A 7 -6.67 -11.09 -10.44
C MET A 7 -6.60 -11.35 -11.96
N PRO A 8 -5.79 -12.30 -12.41
CA PRO A 8 -5.49 -12.49 -13.84
C PRO A 8 -6.74 -12.78 -14.68
N LEU A 9 -7.68 -13.55 -14.16
CA LEU A 9 -8.92 -13.88 -14.86
C LEU A 9 -9.80 -12.64 -15.10
N ALA A 10 -9.98 -11.81 -14.07
CA ALA A 10 -10.74 -10.56 -14.20
C ALA A 10 -10.04 -9.54 -15.11
N THR A 11 -8.72 -9.50 -15.09
CA THR A 11 -7.91 -8.68 -16.00
C THR A 11 -8.06 -9.15 -17.44
N ALA A 12 -8.05 -10.47 -17.68
CA ALA A 12 -8.28 -11.05 -18.99
C ALA A 12 -9.66 -10.70 -19.54
N VAL A 13 -10.70 -10.79 -18.73
CA VAL A 13 -12.07 -10.38 -19.11
C VAL A 13 -12.10 -8.93 -19.60
N TRP A 14 -11.47 -8.02 -18.85
CA TRP A 14 -11.44 -6.63 -19.23
C TRP A 14 -10.66 -6.39 -20.53
N LEU A 15 -9.52 -7.06 -20.69
CA LEU A 15 -8.70 -6.95 -21.92
C LEU A 15 -9.43 -7.46 -23.15
N VAL A 16 -10.13 -8.58 -23.04
CA VAL A 16 -10.94 -9.13 -24.15
C VAL A 16 -12.05 -8.17 -24.56
N ASP A 17 -12.72 -7.54 -23.58
CA ASP A 17 -13.87 -6.66 -23.85
C ASP A 17 -13.47 -5.26 -24.35
N ASN A 18 -12.31 -4.77 -23.98
CA ASN A 18 -11.95 -3.35 -24.18
C ASN A 18 -10.72 -3.11 -25.09
N THR A 19 -10.05 -4.17 -25.53
CA THR A 19 -8.84 -4.05 -26.36
C THR A 19 -8.90 -5.00 -27.57
N SER A 20 -8.09 -4.72 -28.59
CA SER A 20 -7.92 -5.57 -29.77
C SER A 20 -6.67 -6.47 -29.69
N LEU A 21 -6.19 -6.72 -28.48
CA LEU A 21 -5.04 -7.59 -28.26
C LEU A 21 -5.34 -9.04 -28.69
N SER A 22 -4.31 -9.74 -29.17
CA SER A 22 -4.45 -11.16 -29.51
C SER A 22 -4.61 -12.03 -28.25
N PHE A 23 -5.26 -13.18 -28.40
CA PHE A 23 -5.42 -14.13 -27.29
C PHE A 23 -4.07 -14.62 -26.74
N ALA A 24 -3.07 -14.77 -27.62
CA ALA A 24 -1.73 -15.11 -27.23
C ALA A 24 -1.06 -14.04 -26.33
N GLN A 25 -1.23 -12.76 -26.64
CA GLN A 25 -0.73 -11.65 -25.83
C GLN A 25 -1.40 -11.61 -24.46
N ILE A 26 -2.72 -11.76 -24.41
CA ILE A 26 -3.49 -11.79 -23.15
C ILE A 26 -3.12 -13.01 -22.32
N SER A 27 -3.03 -14.19 -22.97
CA SER A 27 -2.61 -15.45 -22.36
C SER A 27 -1.24 -15.34 -21.67
N GLN A 28 -0.27 -14.81 -22.36
CA GLN A 28 1.08 -14.58 -21.84
C GLN A 28 1.10 -13.63 -20.65
N PHE A 29 0.38 -12.51 -20.75
CA PHE A 29 0.33 -11.50 -19.71
C PHE A 29 -0.37 -11.99 -18.43
N CYS A 30 -1.51 -12.65 -18.59
CA CYS A 30 -2.31 -13.18 -17.48
C CYS A 30 -1.81 -14.53 -16.96
N GLN A 31 -0.90 -15.19 -17.68
CA GLN A 31 -0.46 -16.57 -17.41
C GLN A 31 -1.63 -17.55 -17.35
N LEU A 32 -2.54 -17.41 -18.30
CA LEU A 32 -3.68 -18.29 -18.54
C LEU A 32 -3.48 -19.03 -19.86
N HIS A 33 -4.17 -20.14 -20.06
CA HIS A 33 -4.13 -20.84 -21.34
C HIS A 33 -4.95 -20.09 -22.39
N GLU A 34 -4.53 -20.14 -23.67
CA GLU A 34 -5.28 -19.47 -24.76
C GLU A 34 -6.73 -19.94 -24.88
N LEU A 35 -7.01 -21.21 -24.59
CA LEU A 35 -8.36 -21.77 -24.56
C LEU A 35 -9.23 -21.12 -23.46
N GLU A 36 -8.64 -20.75 -22.32
CA GLU A 36 -9.36 -20.02 -21.27
C GLU A 36 -9.72 -18.61 -21.74
N ILE A 37 -8.81 -17.96 -22.46
CA ILE A 37 -9.08 -16.64 -23.05
C ILE A 37 -10.17 -16.73 -24.11
N GLN A 38 -10.16 -17.78 -24.92
CA GLN A 38 -11.19 -18.04 -25.91
C GLN A 38 -12.57 -18.29 -25.24
N SER A 39 -12.62 -19.12 -24.20
CA SER A 39 -13.86 -19.35 -23.44
C SER A 39 -14.42 -18.06 -22.81
N ILE A 40 -13.53 -17.15 -22.37
CA ILE A 40 -13.93 -15.83 -21.88
C ILE A 40 -14.55 -15.00 -23.00
N ALA A 41 -13.91 -14.98 -24.18
CA ALA A 41 -14.41 -14.25 -25.34
C ALA A 41 -15.75 -14.80 -25.87
N ASP A 42 -15.93 -16.09 -25.76
CA ASP A 42 -17.19 -16.77 -26.13
C ASP A 42 -18.31 -16.63 -25.07
N GLY A 43 -17.96 -16.10 -23.89
CA GLY A 43 -18.87 -15.86 -22.77
C GLY A 43 -19.21 -17.09 -21.93
N GLU A 44 -18.46 -18.18 -22.08
CA GLU A 44 -18.74 -19.44 -21.40
C GLU A 44 -18.27 -19.45 -19.95
N GLU A 45 -17.03 -18.98 -19.66
CA GLU A 45 -16.44 -19.09 -18.33
C GLU A 45 -16.60 -17.84 -17.43
N ALA A 46 -16.77 -16.68 -17.99
CA ALA A 46 -16.76 -15.43 -17.21
C ALA A 46 -18.12 -14.72 -17.17
N TYR A 47 -19.20 -15.45 -17.36
CA TYR A 47 -20.55 -14.90 -17.52
C TYR A 47 -20.98 -13.90 -16.43
N ASN A 48 -20.51 -14.08 -15.20
CA ASN A 48 -20.82 -13.19 -14.06
C ASN A 48 -19.60 -12.44 -13.52
N MET A 49 -18.45 -12.51 -14.17
CA MET A 49 -17.24 -11.88 -13.69
C MET A 49 -17.12 -10.45 -14.21
N LYS A 50 -17.01 -9.50 -13.30
CA LYS A 50 -16.72 -8.12 -13.66
C LYS A 50 -15.24 -7.97 -14.01
N GLY A 51 -14.96 -7.41 -15.20
CA GLY A 51 -13.59 -7.13 -15.62
C GLY A 51 -12.88 -6.12 -14.71
N LEU A 52 -11.62 -6.38 -14.40
CA LEU A 52 -10.75 -5.47 -13.67
C LEU A 52 -9.92 -4.65 -14.65
N ASN A 53 -10.09 -3.32 -14.61
CA ASN A 53 -9.32 -2.41 -15.46
C ASN A 53 -7.84 -2.34 -15.01
N PRO A 54 -6.89 -2.87 -15.81
CA PRO A 54 -5.48 -2.87 -15.44
C PRO A 54 -4.85 -1.47 -15.50
N ILE A 55 -5.44 -0.54 -16.23
CA ILE A 55 -4.98 0.86 -16.29
C ILE A 55 -5.34 1.56 -14.98
N ALA A 56 -6.56 1.39 -14.49
CA ALA A 56 -7.02 1.98 -13.24
C ALA A 56 -6.28 1.40 -12.02
N SER A 57 -5.93 0.11 -12.07
CA SER A 57 -5.13 -0.55 -11.03
C SER A 57 -3.62 -0.27 -11.15
N GLY A 58 -3.19 0.42 -12.20
CA GLY A 58 -1.80 0.77 -12.43
C GLY A 58 -0.91 -0.38 -12.91
N GLN A 59 -1.48 -1.47 -13.38
CA GLN A 59 -0.73 -2.63 -13.88
C GLN A 59 -0.27 -2.47 -15.33
N LEU A 60 -1.03 -1.71 -16.13
CA LEU A 60 -0.71 -1.40 -17.53
C LEU A 60 -0.92 0.09 -17.81
N THR A 61 -0.21 0.60 -18.80
CA THR A 61 -0.45 1.94 -19.35
C THR A 61 -1.21 1.85 -20.69
N LYS A 62 -1.90 2.92 -21.05
CA LYS A 62 -2.59 3.02 -22.36
C LYS A 62 -1.62 2.90 -23.52
N ASP A 63 -0.42 3.47 -23.37
CA ASP A 63 0.61 3.46 -24.40
C ASP A 63 1.15 2.05 -24.63
N GLU A 64 1.30 1.27 -23.58
CA GLU A 64 1.71 -0.13 -23.64
C GLU A 64 0.67 -0.99 -24.37
N ILE A 65 -0.61 -0.80 -24.07
CA ILE A 65 -1.70 -1.51 -24.75
C ILE A 65 -1.71 -1.16 -26.24
N LYS A 66 -1.60 0.12 -26.60
CA LYS A 66 -1.54 0.54 -28.01
C LYS A 66 -0.34 -0.04 -28.73
N ARG A 67 0.83 -0.03 -28.09
CA ARG A 67 2.05 -0.62 -28.67
C ARG A 67 1.83 -2.10 -29.02
N CYS A 68 1.19 -2.84 -28.14
CA CYS A 68 0.89 -4.26 -28.35
C CYS A 68 -0.28 -4.50 -29.31
N GLU A 69 -1.22 -3.57 -29.44
CA GLU A 69 -2.27 -3.61 -30.46
C GLU A 69 -1.72 -3.39 -31.86
N ASP A 70 -0.72 -2.52 -32.01
CA ASP A 70 -0.05 -2.23 -33.28
C ASP A 70 0.92 -3.38 -33.71
N ASP A 71 1.50 -4.08 -32.75
CA ASP A 71 2.42 -5.21 -32.98
C ASP A 71 1.95 -6.43 -32.21
N SER A 72 1.38 -7.38 -32.95
CA SER A 72 0.87 -8.65 -32.40
C SER A 72 1.93 -9.58 -31.85
N ASN A 73 3.21 -9.33 -32.13
CA ASN A 73 4.34 -10.08 -31.56
C ASN A 73 4.90 -9.41 -30.28
N ALA A 74 4.43 -8.22 -29.96
CA ALA A 74 4.86 -7.53 -28.75
C ALA A 74 4.24 -8.14 -27.50
N GLU A 75 5.02 -8.27 -26.44
CA GLU A 75 4.56 -8.76 -25.15
C GLU A 75 4.16 -7.59 -24.24
N LEU A 76 3.07 -7.75 -23.49
CA LEU A 76 2.63 -6.80 -22.48
C LEU A 76 3.58 -6.85 -21.27
N THR A 77 4.08 -5.71 -20.86
CA THR A 77 4.92 -5.58 -19.67
C THR A 77 4.12 -5.07 -18.48
N LEU A 78 4.13 -5.84 -17.39
CA LEU A 78 3.52 -5.44 -16.13
C LEU A 78 4.27 -4.25 -15.55
N GLN A 79 3.55 -3.15 -15.31
CA GLN A 79 4.08 -2.03 -14.56
C GLN A 79 4.18 -2.43 -13.07
N THR A 80 5.35 -2.83 -12.65
CA THR A 80 5.64 -2.90 -11.22
C THR A 80 5.78 -1.46 -10.70
N HIS A 81 4.72 -0.92 -10.13
CA HIS A 81 4.90 0.23 -9.27
C HIS A 81 5.87 -0.23 -8.17
N LYS A 82 7.12 0.21 -8.26
CA LYS A 82 7.91 0.34 -7.04
C LYS A 82 7.00 1.13 -6.12
N SER A 83 6.40 0.44 -5.16
CA SER A 83 5.62 1.11 -4.13
C SER A 83 6.50 2.25 -3.68
N GLN A 84 6.16 3.47 -4.07
CA GLN A 84 6.76 4.64 -3.46
C GLN A 84 6.53 4.34 -2.00
N LYS A 85 7.62 4.07 -1.28
CA LYS A 85 7.56 4.03 0.17
C LYS A 85 6.94 5.37 0.51
N ILE A 86 5.63 5.37 0.66
CA ILE A 86 4.93 6.50 1.20
C ILE A 86 5.62 6.64 2.55
N HIS A 87 6.57 7.57 2.62
CA HIS A 87 7.02 8.05 3.89
C HIS A 87 5.79 8.72 4.50
N ILE A 88 4.93 7.85 5.03
CA ILE A 88 3.96 8.30 6.00
C ILE A 88 4.85 8.88 7.07
N ARG A 89 5.04 10.21 7.00
CA ARG A 89 5.50 10.94 8.17
C ARG A 89 4.50 10.54 9.23
N SER A 90 4.91 9.59 10.05
CA SER A 90 4.10 9.13 11.16
C SER A 90 4.03 10.25 12.19
N ASN A 91 3.32 11.31 11.84
CA ASN A 91 2.80 12.26 12.81
C ASN A 91 1.57 11.64 13.51
N THR A 92 1.33 10.36 13.30
CA THR A 92 0.40 9.59 14.11
C THR A 92 1.01 9.51 15.49
N LYS A 93 0.46 10.34 16.37
CA LYS A 93 0.72 10.21 17.80
C LYS A 93 0.53 8.74 18.14
N LYS A 94 1.61 8.08 18.52
CA LYS A 94 1.61 6.69 18.88
C LYS A 94 0.50 6.45 19.90
N TYR A 95 -0.47 5.57 19.60
CA TYR A 95 -1.54 5.28 20.54
C TYR A 95 -0.94 4.73 21.83
N LEU A 96 -1.25 5.37 22.94
CA LEU A 96 -0.89 4.93 24.27
C LEU A 96 -2.14 4.45 25.00
N PRO A 97 -2.15 3.23 25.56
CA PRO A 97 -3.25 2.76 26.38
C PRO A 97 -3.53 3.70 27.56
N LEU A 98 -4.80 3.74 28.00
CA LEU A 98 -5.23 4.56 29.14
C LEU A 98 -4.42 4.29 30.41
N SER A 99 -4.07 3.05 30.68
CA SER A 99 -3.23 2.65 31.82
C SER A 99 -1.87 3.34 31.81
N VAL A 100 -1.22 3.39 30.65
CA VAL A 100 0.07 4.08 30.48
C VAL A 100 -0.10 5.59 30.58
N ARG A 101 -1.21 6.15 30.08
CA ARG A 101 -1.49 7.59 30.19
C ARG A 101 -1.71 8.03 31.62
N SER A 102 -2.41 7.23 32.42
CA SER A 102 -2.69 7.55 33.85
C SER A 102 -1.44 7.51 34.72
N GLU A 103 -0.48 6.65 34.39
CA GLU A 103 0.78 6.54 35.11
C GLU A 103 1.87 7.51 34.64
N ARG A 104 1.67 8.18 33.53
CA ARG A 104 2.65 9.12 32.96
C ARG A 104 3.07 10.23 33.93
N PRO A 105 2.17 10.91 34.67
CA PRO A 105 2.56 11.93 35.63
C PRO A 105 3.47 11.38 36.73
N LYS A 106 3.24 10.19 37.19
CA LYS A 106 4.07 9.51 38.21
C LYS A 106 5.47 9.19 37.69
N ALA A 107 5.57 8.72 36.44
CA ALA A 107 6.83 8.45 35.80
C ALA A 107 7.66 9.74 35.59
N ILE A 108 7.02 10.83 35.18
CA ILE A 108 7.66 12.15 35.04
C ILE A 108 8.17 12.65 36.40
N ALA A 109 7.34 12.57 37.43
CA ALA A 109 7.71 12.99 38.79
C ALA A 109 8.90 12.18 39.33
N TRP A 110 8.91 10.87 39.06
CA TRP A 110 10.03 10.00 39.45
C TRP A 110 11.32 10.38 38.72
N LEU A 111 11.28 10.60 37.40
CA LEU A 111 12.41 11.01 36.59
C LEU A 111 12.96 12.39 37.02
N VAL A 112 12.10 13.35 37.31
CA VAL A 112 12.47 14.67 37.81
C VAL A 112 13.16 14.56 39.17
N ARG A 113 12.67 13.72 40.08
CA ARG A 113 13.26 13.53 41.40
C ARG A 113 14.60 12.84 41.35
N GLU A 114 14.73 11.75 40.59
CA GLU A 114 15.96 10.95 40.55
C GLU A 114 17.02 11.52 39.58
N TYR A 115 16.59 12.00 38.43
CA TYR A 115 17.46 12.40 37.34
C TYR A 115 17.25 13.84 36.86
N GLY A 116 16.54 14.65 37.61
CA GLY A 116 16.21 16.02 37.20
C GLY A 116 17.41 16.97 37.06
N LYS A 117 18.57 16.61 37.62
CA LYS A 117 19.83 17.33 37.45
C LYS A 117 20.60 16.90 36.19
N ILE A 118 20.33 15.71 35.69
CA ILE A 118 21.07 15.10 34.58
C ILE A 118 20.27 15.24 33.29
N LEU A 119 18.94 15.05 33.34
CA LEU A 119 18.05 15.10 32.21
C LEU A 119 17.39 16.47 32.08
N THR A 120 17.33 16.96 30.84
CA THR A 120 16.56 18.17 30.50
C THR A 120 15.07 17.86 30.37
N ASP A 121 14.22 18.88 30.51
CA ASP A 121 12.76 18.73 30.31
C ASP A 121 12.39 18.15 28.95
N ILE A 122 13.12 18.52 27.91
CA ILE A 122 12.95 17.99 26.55
C ILE A 122 13.24 16.49 26.51
N GLN A 123 14.28 16.03 27.15
CA GLN A 123 14.64 14.61 27.22
C GLN A 123 13.59 13.78 27.98
N ILE A 124 13.13 14.29 29.11
CA ILE A 124 12.07 13.67 29.91
C ILE A 124 10.77 13.61 29.13
N ALA A 125 10.39 14.68 28.44
CA ALA A 125 9.21 14.73 27.60
C ALA A 125 9.25 13.69 26.46
N LYS A 126 10.40 13.48 25.84
CA LYS A 126 10.60 12.45 24.82
C LYS A 126 10.49 11.03 25.39
N LEU A 127 11.10 10.77 26.52
CA LEU A 127 11.07 9.45 27.18
C LEU A 127 9.65 9.04 27.61
N THR A 128 8.89 10.00 28.11
CA THR A 128 7.53 9.77 28.61
C THR A 128 6.43 10.03 27.60
N SER A 129 6.78 10.45 26.38
CA SER A 129 5.83 10.83 25.33
C SER A 129 4.86 11.95 25.79
N SER A 130 5.35 12.88 26.59
CA SER A 130 4.61 14.03 27.10
C SER A 130 5.09 15.34 26.46
N THR A 131 4.50 16.45 26.86
CA THR A 131 4.89 17.80 26.39
C THR A 131 5.82 18.49 27.37
N ASN A 132 6.64 19.41 26.88
CA ASN A 132 7.55 20.19 27.71
C ASN A 132 6.82 20.98 28.84
N PRO A 133 5.67 21.63 28.60
CA PRO A 133 4.94 22.30 29.66
C PRO A 133 4.48 21.36 30.78
N THR A 134 4.10 20.13 30.46
CA THR A 134 3.68 19.12 31.46
C THR A 134 4.86 18.77 32.38
N VAL A 135 6.03 18.53 31.80
CA VAL A 135 7.26 18.24 32.57
C VAL A 135 7.64 19.43 33.46
N ALA A 136 7.58 20.64 32.92
CA ALA A 136 7.87 21.86 33.68
C ALA A 136 6.91 22.06 34.85
N ASN A 137 5.63 21.81 34.67
CA ASN A 137 4.63 21.89 35.77
C ASN A 137 4.89 20.86 36.86
N ILE A 138 5.23 19.63 36.50
CA ILE A 138 5.55 18.60 37.49
C ILE A 138 6.86 18.91 38.22
N ARG A 139 7.85 19.48 37.54
CA ARG A 139 9.11 19.94 38.16
C ARG A 139 8.85 21.08 39.15
N ALA A 140 7.91 21.96 38.88
CA ALA A 140 7.49 23.04 39.77
C ALA A 140 6.66 22.57 40.97
N GLY A 141 6.24 21.29 40.99
CA GLY A 141 5.45 20.71 42.08
C GLY A 141 3.94 20.87 41.96
N ASN A 142 3.46 21.15 40.76
CA ASN A 142 2.03 21.26 40.46
C ASN A 142 1.43 19.95 39.92
#